data_89c51fec12d668a41218cc5258c39486
#
_entry.id   89c51fec12d668a41218cc5258c39486
#
_cell.length_a   1.000
_cell.length_b   1.000
_cell.length_c   1.000
_cell.angle_alpha   90.00
_cell.angle_beta   90.00
_cell.angle_gamma   90.00
#
_symmetry.space_group_name_H-M   'P 1'
#
loop_
_entity.id
_entity.type
_entity.pdbx_description
1 polymer ?
#
loop_
_entity_poly.entity_id
_entity_poly.type
_entity_poly.pdbx_seq_one_letter_code
_entity_poly.pdbx_strand_id
1 'polypeptide(L)'
;MKSNLISLTGIVKSGHQVASGKALDSPYERGTLEMQLPFFRDLGLDLSSFYLGTLNVSIAPRTFKLVQPEYTFTQVKWHPNYPAETFSFSSCIVVYQHVGYDGLIYYPHPETKIGHFQDDSILEIIASQIPNLGYGDRLKLKINPQEVTLINH
;
A
#
# COMPACT_ATOMS: atom_id res chain seq x y z
N MET A 1 4.87 -17.78 -9.21
CA MET A 1 3.79 -17.65 -10.16
C MET A 1 2.58 -17.02 -9.52
N LYS A 2 1.90 -16.20 -10.29
CA LYS A 2 0.75 -15.45 -9.76
C LYS A 2 -0.54 -16.25 -9.78
N SER A 3 -0.48 -17.49 -10.21
CA SER A 3 -1.68 -18.33 -10.35
C SER A 3 -2.32 -18.70 -9.01
N ASN A 4 -1.59 -18.53 -7.90
CA ASN A 4 -2.08 -18.94 -6.58
C ASN A 4 -2.56 -17.75 -5.74
N LEU A 5 -2.98 -16.68 -6.39
CA LEU A 5 -3.46 -15.51 -5.67
C LEU A 5 -4.79 -15.82 -4.98
N ILE A 6 -4.94 -15.29 -3.79
CA ILE A 6 -6.22 -15.36 -3.08
C ILE A 6 -6.92 -14.01 -3.15
N SER A 7 -8.24 -14.06 -3.10
CA SER A 7 -9.08 -12.85 -3.18
C SER A 7 -9.67 -12.52 -1.83
N LEU A 8 -9.72 -11.23 -1.53
CA LEU A 8 -10.43 -10.76 -0.34
C LEU A 8 -11.06 -9.41 -0.64
N THR A 9 -12.06 -9.06 0.12
CA THR A 9 -12.76 -7.79 -0.03
C THR A 9 -12.16 -6.77 0.91
N GLY A 10 -11.99 -5.55 0.40
CA GLY A 10 -11.53 -4.43 1.19
C GLY A 10 -12.38 -3.21 0.96
N ILE A 11 -12.25 -2.25 1.86
CA ILE A 11 -12.99 -1.00 1.80
C ILE A 11 -11.97 0.14 1.83
N VAL A 12 -12.11 1.06 0.88
CA VAL A 12 -11.21 2.22 0.79
C VAL A 12 -11.47 3.14 1.97
N LYS A 13 -10.44 3.44 2.73
CA LYS A 13 -10.52 4.27 3.93
C LYS A 13 -9.63 5.49 3.79
N SER A 14 -9.94 6.50 4.56
CA SER A 14 -9.08 7.66 4.69
C SER A 14 -7.92 7.34 5.64
N GLY A 15 -6.77 7.95 5.38
CA GLY A 15 -5.65 7.86 6.28
C GLY A 15 -5.64 8.99 7.30
N HIS A 16 -4.51 9.14 7.97
CA HIS A 16 -4.39 10.14 9.03
C HIS A 16 -4.49 11.56 8.53
N GLN A 17 -4.15 11.80 7.29
CA GLN A 17 -4.01 13.16 6.75
C GLN A 17 -5.32 13.76 6.30
N VAL A 18 -6.39 13.03 6.40
CA VAL A 18 -7.68 13.50 5.93
C VAL A 18 -8.19 14.68 6.74
N ALA A 19 -7.70 14.84 7.94
CA ALA A 19 -8.11 15.96 8.78
C ALA A 19 -7.88 17.31 8.11
N SER A 20 -6.99 17.39 7.15
CA SER A 20 -6.74 18.64 6.42
C SER A 20 -7.91 19.02 5.51
N GLY A 21 -8.80 18.09 5.21
CA GLY A 21 -9.92 18.32 4.31
C GLY A 21 -9.56 18.40 2.85
N LYS A 22 -8.33 18.12 2.50
CA LYS A 22 -7.88 18.30 1.12
C LYS A 22 -8.03 17.08 0.25
N ALA A 23 -8.28 15.94 0.83
CA ALA A 23 -8.35 14.69 0.09
C ALA A 23 -9.78 14.23 -0.15
N LEU A 24 -10.75 15.12 -0.05
CA LEU A 24 -12.16 14.72 -0.12
C LEU A 24 -12.55 14.13 -1.46
N ASP A 25 -11.90 14.59 -2.53
CA ASP A 25 -12.26 14.15 -3.88
C ASP A 25 -11.37 13.03 -4.38
N SER A 26 -10.37 12.61 -3.61
CA SER A 26 -9.43 11.60 -4.06
C SER A 26 -9.10 10.65 -2.93
N PRO A 27 -9.24 9.33 -3.17
CA PRO A 27 -8.84 8.34 -2.17
C PRO A 27 -7.33 8.13 -2.11
N TYR A 28 -6.57 8.72 -3.03
CA TYR A 28 -5.13 8.55 -3.07
C TYR A 28 -4.47 9.56 -2.15
N GLU A 29 -3.60 9.07 -1.29
CA GLU A 29 -2.89 9.92 -0.34
C GLU A 29 -1.42 9.95 -0.74
N ARG A 30 -0.93 11.14 -1.03
CA ARG A 30 0.43 11.28 -1.53
C ARG A 30 1.48 11.17 -0.45
N GLY A 31 1.24 11.82 0.69
CA GLY A 31 2.18 11.78 1.78
C GLY A 31 3.60 12.06 1.32
N THR A 32 4.50 11.18 1.72
CA THR A 32 5.93 11.31 1.41
C THR A 32 6.36 10.44 0.22
N LEU A 33 5.42 9.77 -0.43
CA LEU A 33 5.77 8.79 -1.47
C LEU A 33 6.58 9.44 -2.60
N GLU A 34 6.20 10.64 -3.00
CA GLU A 34 6.88 11.30 -4.10
C GLU A 34 8.37 11.50 -3.82
N MET A 35 8.71 11.80 -2.58
CA MET A 35 10.11 11.98 -2.19
C MET A 35 10.87 10.65 -2.13
N GLN A 36 10.15 9.56 -1.93
CA GLN A 36 10.76 8.25 -1.77
C GLN A 36 11.01 7.55 -3.10
N LEU A 37 10.26 7.90 -4.13
CA LEU A 37 10.30 7.18 -5.41
C LEU A 37 11.69 7.09 -6.05
N PRO A 38 12.51 8.17 -6.08
CA PRO A 38 13.83 8.05 -6.68
C PRO A 38 14.71 7.04 -5.99
N PHE A 39 14.55 6.91 -4.67
CA PHE A 39 15.35 5.94 -3.90
C PHE A 39 14.95 4.51 -4.25
N PHE A 40 13.65 4.25 -4.39
CA PHE A 40 13.19 2.92 -4.77
C PHE A 40 13.65 2.58 -6.19
N ARG A 41 13.57 3.54 -7.12
CA ARG A 41 14.02 3.32 -8.48
C ARG A 41 15.50 2.95 -8.52
N ASP A 42 16.32 3.65 -7.74
CA ASP A 42 17.75 3.37 -7.69
C ASP A 42 18.04 1.99 -7.12
N LEU A 43 17.14 1.47 -6.30
CA LEU A 43 17.27 0.14 -5.71
C LEU A 43 16.63 -0.95 -6.56
N GLY A 44 16.07 -0.60 -7.72
CA GLY A 44 15.57 -1.58 -8.66
C GLY A 44 14.07 -1.67 -8.80
N LEU A 45 13.32 -0.76 -8.17
CA LEU A 45 11.86 -0.78 -8.24
C LEU A 45 11.35 0.54 -8.78
N ASP A 46 10.99 0.55 -10.07
CA ASP A 46 10.48 1.74 -10.73
C ASP A 46 8.97 1.79 -10.59
N LEU A 47 8.48 2.81 -9.91
CA LEU A 47 7.06 2.99 -9.64
C LEU A 47 6.45 4.08 -10.53
N SER A 48 7.15 4.51 -11.58
CA SER A 48 6.72 5.64 -12.39
C SER A 48 5.44 5.37 -13.18
N SER A 49 5.08 4.08 -13.39
CA SER A 49 3.85 3.73 -14.10
C SER A 49 2.62 3.77 -13.21
N PHE A 50 2.79 3.96 -11.92
CA PHE A 50 1.68 4.00 -10.97
C PHE A 50 1.29 5.42 -10.64
N TYR A 51 0.10 5.58 -10.09
CA TYR A 51 -0.34 6.88 -9.58
C TYR A 51 0.50 7.25 -8.35
N LEU A 52 0.81 8.53 -8.21
CA LEU A 52 1.63 9.04 -7.11
C LEU A 52 0.80 9.19 -5.84
N GLY A 53 0.55 8.09 -5.17
CA GLY A 53 -0.21 8.10 -3.93
C GLY A 53 -0.55 6.69 -3.53
N THR A 54 -0.97 6.52 -2.29
CA THR A 54 -1.38 5.22 -1.77
C THR A 54 -2.86 5.20 -1.49
N LEU A 55 -3.44 4.03 -1.70
CA LEU A 55 -4.80 3.74 -1.25
C LEU A 55 -4.71 3.04 0.09
N ASN A 56 -5.51 3.47 1.05
CA ASN A 56 -5.65 2.76 2.31
C ASN A 56 -6.86 1.86 2.22
N VAL A 57 -6.64 0.56 2.29
CA VAL A 57 -7.70 -0.43 2.10
C VAL A 57 -7.84 -1.24 3.38
N SER A 58 -9.01 -1.15 4.01
CA SER A 58 -9.30 -1.89 5.22
C SER A 58 -9.77 -3.30 4.88
N ILE A 59 -9.14 -4.28 5.50
CA ILE A 59 -9.56 -5.68 5.39
C ILE A 59 -10.16 -6.18 6.70
N ALA A 60 -10.45 -5.26 7.62
CA ALA A 60 -11.04 -5.62 8.93
C ALA A 60 -12.26 -6.52 8.75
N PRO A 61 -12.48 -7.48 9.64
CA PRO A 61 -11.77 -7.73 10.90
C PRO A 61 -10.46 -8.51 10.75
N ARG A 62 -10.06 -8.84 9.54
CA ARG A 62 -8.80 -9.54 9.33
C ARG A 62 -7.63 -8.60 9.54
N THR A 63 -6.50 -9.18 9.91
CA THR A 63 -5.22 -8.47 9.91
C THR A 63 -4.29 -9.19 8.96
N PHE A 64 -3.15 -8.57 8.68
CA PHE A 64 -2.18 -9.17 7.77
C PHE A 64 -0.78 -9.13 8.38
N LYS A 65 0.07 -9.99 7.85
CA LYS A 65 1.48 -9.99 8.21
C LYS A 65 2.28 -10.28 6.95
N LEU A 66 3.29 -9.46 6.68
CA LEU A 66 4.22 -9.74 5.59
C LEU A 66 5.18 -10.81 6.05
N VAL A 67 5.26 -11.90 5.28
CA VAL A 67 6.09 -13.04 5.64
C VAL A 67 7.30 -13.10 4.72
N GLN A 68 7.08 -12.98 3.42
CA GLN A 68 8.14 -13.07 2.44
C GLN A 68 7.85 -12.10 1.30
N PRO A 69 7.99 -10.79 1.55
CA PRO A 69 7.66 -9.80 0.53
C PRO A 69 8.57 -9.93 -0.68
N GLU A 70 8.05 -9.48 -1.81
CA GLU A 70 8.76 -9.53 -3.08
C GLU A 70 10.02 -8.66 -3.06
N TYR A 71 9.91 -7.49 -2.45
CA TYR A 71 11.04 -6.56 -2.30
C TYR A 71 11.15 -6.11 -0.86
N THR A 72 12.37 -5.98 -0.37
CA THR A 72 12.63 -5.33 0.92
C THR A 72 13.87 -4.48 0.76
N PHE A 73 13.73 -3.20 1.05
CA PHE A 73 14.82 -2.23 1.01
C PHE A 73 15.06 -1.72 2.42
N THR A 74 16.25 -1.99 2.94
CA THR A 74 16.57 -1.63 4.32
C THR A 74 17.32 -0.30 4.35
N GLN A 75 17.09 0.44 5.42
CA GLN A 75 17.84 1.66 5.73
C GLN A 75 17.85 2.66 4.58
N VAL A 76 16.67 2.93 4.03
CA VAL A 76 16.51 3.92 2.97
C VAL A 76 16.45 5.30 3.61
N LYS A 77 17.48 6.11 3.35
CA LYS A 77 17.56 7.46 3.88
C LYS A 77 17.00 8.41 2.82
N TRP A 78 15.69 8.54 2.77
CA TRP A 78 15.01 9.30 1.73
C TRP A 78 14.81 10.77 2.08
N HIS A 79 15.17 11.17 3.31
CA HIS A 79 15.08 12.57 3.72
C HIS A 79 16.17 12.86 4.74
N PRO A 80 16.88 13.97 4.60
CA PRO A 80 18.02 14.24 5.48
C PRO A 80 17.65 14.42 6.95
N ASN A 81 16.39 14.83 7.22
CA ASN A 81 15.95 15.10 8.59
C ASN A 81 15.24 13.94 9.25
N TYR A 82 15.08 12.81 8.55
CA TYR A 82 14.40 11.64 9.10
C TYR A 82 15.36 10.46 9.17
N PRO A 83 15.18 9.59 10.15
CA PRO A 83 15.96 8.35 10.20
C PRO A 83 15.69 7.50 8.98
N ALA A 84 16.63 6.64 8.65
CA ALA A 84 16.42 5.68 7.57
C ALA A 84 15.28 4.73 7.91
N GLU A 85 14.52 4.34 6.89
CA GLU A 85 13.39 3.43 7.05
C GLU A 85 13.57 2.20 6.18
N THR A 86 12.92 1.12 6.61
CA THR A 86 12.86 -0.11 5.85
C THR A 86 11.49 -0.21 5.19
N PHE A 87 11.47 -0.58 3.92
CA PHE A 87 10.23 -0.70 3.14
C PHE A 87 10.16 -2.07 2.49
N SER A 88 8.96 -2.65 2.47
CA SER A 88 8.71 -3.89 1.75
C SER A 88 7.55 -3.70 0.79
N PHE A 89 7.59 -4.47 -0.29
CA PHE A 89 6.58 -4.40 -1.35
C PHE A 89 6.20 -5.81 -1.78
N SER A 90 4.92 -6.00 -2.07
CA SER A 90 4.42 -7.24 -2.65
C SER A 90 3.40 -6.91 -3.71
N SER A 91 3.53 -7.56 -4.87
CA SER A 91 2.59 -7.34 -5.98
C SER A 91 1.19 -7.80 -5.60
N CYS A 92 0.21 -7.06 -6.07
CA CYS A 92 -1.19 -7.42 -5.89
C CYS A 92 -1.98 -6.97 -7.10
N ILE A 93 -3.24 -7.37 -7.16
CA ILE A 93 -4.17 -6.90 -8.17
C ILE A 93 -5.36 -6.30 -7.45
N VAL A 94 -5.73 -5.08 -7.84
CA VAL A 94 -6.92 -4.41 -7.32
C VAL A 94 -8.02 -4.61 -8.34
N VAL A 95 -9.14 -5.19 -7.93
CA VAL A 95 -10.28 -5.39 -8.80
C VAL A 95 -11.40 -4.46 -8.36
N TYR A 96 -11.80 -3.56 -9.24
CA TYR A 96 -12.86 -2.60 -8.97
C TYR A 96 -13.80 -2.56 -10.16
N GLN A 97 -15.09 -2.79 -9.90
CA GLN A 97 -16.11 -2.81 -10.95
C GLN A 97 -15.72 -3.76 -12.09
N HIS A 98 -15.26 -4.95 -11.73
CA HIS A 98 -14.88 -6.04 -12.64
C HIS A 98 -13.63 -5.78 -13.47
N VAL A 99 -12.88 -4.72 -13.18
CA VAL A 99 -11.64 -4.41 -13.89
C VAL A 99 -10.47 -4.60 -12.93
N GLY A 100 -9.44 -5.31 -13.38
CA GLY A 100 -8.23 -5.53 -12.59
C GLY A 100 -7.16 -4.49 -12.89
N TYR A 101 -6.51 -4.02 -11.84
CA TYR A 101 -5.43 -3.03 -11.93
C TYR A 101 -4.23 -3.57 -11.19
N ASP A 102 -3.06 -3.45 -11.80
CA ASP A 102 -1.82 -3.83 -11.12
C ASP A 102 -1.56 -2.90 -9.96
N GLY A 103 -1.04 -3.48 -8.87
CA GLY A 103 -0.69 -2.71 -7.70
C GLY A 103 0.41 -3.36 -6.92
N LEU A 104 0.89 -2.62 -5.92
CA LEU A 104 1.88 -3.09 -4.97
C LEU A 104 1.41 -2.75 -3.57
N ILE A 105 1.48 -3.71 -2.68
CA ILE A 105 1.35 -3.44 -1.26
C ILE A 105 2.61 -2.71 -0.85
N TYR A 106 2.45 -1.53 -0.25
CA TYR A 106 3.52 -0.67 0.21
C TYR A 106 3.54 -0.75 1.72
N TYR A 107 4.65 -1.20 2.28
CA TYR A 107 4.72 -1.45 3.71
C TYR A 107 5.98 -0.81 4.31
N PRO A 108 5.85 0.42 4.83
CA PRO A 108 6.90 0.98 5.66
C PRO A 108 6.91 0.23 6.99
N HIS A 109 8.06 -0.34 7.35
CA HIS A 109 8.13 -1.17 8.55
C HIS A 109 7.93 -0.33 9.81
N PRO A 110 6.99 -0.69 10.69
CA PRO A 110 6.66 0.12 11.85
C PRO A 110 7.84 0.38 12.78
N GLU A 111 8.73 -0.59 12.90
CA GLU A 111 9.88 -0.46 13.80
C GLU A 111 10.86 0.61 13.34
N THR A 112 10.79 1.04 12.07
CA THR A 112 11.65 2.10 11.56
C THR A 112 10.93 3.43 11.40
N LYS A 113 9.61 3.47 11.63
CA LYS A 113 8.83 4.70 11.54
C LYS A 113 8.80 5.40 12.88
N ILE A 114 8.93 6.71 12.84
CA ILE A 114 8.87 7.50 14.07
C ILE A 114 7.46 8.10 14.18
N GLY A 115 6.83 7.86 15.33
CA GLY A 115 5.60 8.54 15.68
C GLY A 115 4.36 8.07 14.95
N HIS A 116 4.44 6.97 14.22
CA HIS A 116 3.28 6.44 13.50
C HIS A 116 3.02 5.01 13.90
N PHE A 117 1.77 4.70 14.07
CA PHE A 117 1.31 3.34 14.27
C PHE A 117 0.42 2.95 13.11
N GLN A 118 0.76 1.86 12.44
CA GLN A 118 -0.03 1.36 11.31
C GLN A 118 -0.99 0.30 11.82
N ASP A 119 -2.28 0.47 11.47
CA ASP A 119 -3.30 -0.52 11.77
C ASP A 119 -3.04 -1.78 10.96
N ASP A 120 -2.99 -2.92 11.61
CA ASP A 120 -2.72 -4.20 10.94
C ASP A 120 -3.85 -4.64 10.02
N SER A 121 -4.97 -3.95 10.05
CA SER A 121 -6.10 -4.21 9.14
C SER A 121 -6.11 -3.28 7.93
N ILE A 122 -5.14 -2.38 7.81
CA ILE A 122 -5.08 -1.43 6.71
C ILE A 122 -3.88 -1.75 5.83
N LEU A 123 -4.15 -2.05 4.57
CA LEU A 123 -3.11 -2.21 3.56
C LEU A 123 -2.97 -0.89 2.82
N GLU A 124 -1.74 -0.41 2.68
CA GLU A 124 -1.44 0.72 1.80
C GLU A 124 -1.04 0.17 0.44
N ILE A 125 -1.70 0.65 -0.59
CA ILE A 125 -1.51 0.08 -1.94
C ILE A 125 -1.17 1.18 -2.92
N ILE A 126 -0.10 0.97 -3.67
CA ILE A 126 0.27 1.80 -4.81
C ILE A 126 -0.29 1.12 -6.05
N ALA A 127 -1.07 1.83 -6.83
CA ALA A 127 -1.72 1.25 -7.99
C ALA A 127 -1.83 2.25 -9.12
N SER A 128 -2.21 1.76 -10.30
CA SER A 128 -2.63 2.63 -11.38
C SER A 128 -3.83 3.44 -10.93
N GLN A 129 -4.06 4.60 -11.54
CA GLN A 129 -5.22 5.39 -11.20
C GLN A 129 -6.50 4.63 -11.57
N ILE A 130 -7.39 4.46 -10.62
CA ILE A 130 -8.63 3.71 -10.80
C ILE A 130 -9.77 4.71 -10.93
N PRO A 131 -10.48 4.75 -12.08
CA PRO A 131 -11.54 5.73 -12.27
C PRO A 131 -12.69 5.53 -11.29
N ASN A 132 -13.23 6.64 -10.81
CA ASN A 132 -14.45 6.67 -9.99
C ASN A 132 -14.31 6.04 -8.61
N LEU A 133 -13.10 5.74 -8.18
CA LEU A 133 -12.87 5.17 -6.85
C LEU A 133 -12.92 6.27 -5.81
N GLY A 134 -13.59 6.01 -4.69
CA GLY A 134 -13.69 6.96 -3.59
C GLY A 134 -13.70 6.27 -2.24
N TYR A 135 -13.64 7.08 -1.20
CA TYR A 135 -13.69 6.57 0.17
C TYR A 135 -14.99 5.82 0.41
N GLY A 136 -14.88 4.70 1.11
CA GLY A 136 -16.02 3.85 1.40
C GLY A 136 -16.35 2.83 0.33
N ASP A 137 -15.73 2.94 -0.83
CA ASP A 137 -15.96 1.99 -1.91
C ASP A 137 -15.39 0.63 -1.55
N ARG A 138 -16.08 -0.39 -2.04
CA ARG A 138 -15.67 -1.78 -1.84
C ARG A 138 -14.93 -2.26 -3.09
N LEU A 139 -13.83 -2.95 -2.86
CA LEU A 139 -13.06 -3.53 -3.94
C LEU A 139 -12.57 -4.91 -3.53
N LYS A 140 -11.99 -5.63 -4.48
CA LYS A 140 -11.33 -6.90 -4.17
C LYS A 140 -9.84 -6.75 -4.36
N LEU A 141 -9.10 -7.45 -3.52
CA LEU A 141 -7.66 -7.56 -3.63
C LEU A 141 -7.30 -8.99 -3.92
N LYS A 142 -6.38 -9.18 -4.86
CA LYS A 142 -5.77 -10.49 -5.09
C LYS A 142 -4.33 -10.40 -4.64
N ILE A 143 -3.97 -11.21 -3.67
CA ILE A 143 -2.65 -11.17 -3.05
C ILE A 143 -2.03 -12.55 -3.06
N ASN A 144 -0.71 -12.59 -2.96
CA ASN A 144 0.05 -13.84 -2.91
C ASN A 144 0.14 -14.30 -1.45
N PRO A 145 -0.52 -15.42 -1.09
CA PRO A 145 -0.53 -15.87 0.30
C PRO A 145 0.83 -16.35 0.79
N GLN A 146 1.78 -16.59 -0.10
CA GLN A 146 3.14 -16.93 0.32
C GLN A 146 3.91 -15.71 0.76
N GLU A 147 3.53 -14.52 0.30
CA GLU A 147 4.19 -13.28 0.68
C GLU A 147 3.47 -12.56 1.80
N VAL A 148 2.16 -12.65 1.82
CA VAL A 148 1.32 -11.94 2.81
C VAL A 148 0.36 -12.95 3.42
N THR A 149 0.41 -13.08 4.72
CA THR A 149 -0.48 -13.98 5.47
C THR A 149 -1.64 -13.17 6.04
N LEU A 150 -2.86 -13.67 5.85
CA LEU A 150 -4.04 -13.09 6.45
C LEU A 150 -4.37 -13.83 7.74
N ILE A 151 -4.75 -13.06 8.75
CA ILE A 151 -5.10 -13.61 10.06
C ILE A 151 -6.57 -13.27 10.31
N ASN A 152 -7.37 -14.32 10.52
CA ASN A 152 -8.79 -14.16 10.82
C ASN A 152 -8.98 -13.99 12.31
N HIS A 153 -9.88 -13.09 12.69
CA HIS A 153 -10.21 -12.85 14.08
C HIS A 153 -11.67 -13.09 14.36
#